data_03ab7d94d8b2f67049017c03b400356f
#
_entry.id   03ab7d94d8b2f67049017c03b400356f
#
_cell.length_a   1.000
_cell.length_b   1.000
_cell.length_c   1.000
_cell.angle_alpha   90.00
_cell.angle_beta   90.00
_cell.angle_gamma   90.00
#
_symmetry.space_group_name_H-M   'P 1'
#
loop_
_entity.id
_entity.type
_entity.pdbx_description
1 polymer ?
#
loop_
_entity_poly.entity_id
_entity_poly.type
_entity_poly.pdbx_seq_one_letter_code
_entity_poly.pdbx_strand_id
1 'polypeptide(L)'
;MQSSGRFTHSMSSAFTGQLEATRRTFLSSHAGNAGLLALASMLAGQRSANAKEGAGAGHDFAPRATSVICLFQNGGPSQMDLFDPKPELQRWHGKPYPAGDLETHFDKQKGNVLGSPYKFQKFGDSGMELCELLPHTGSIADEITLIRSMKTGSVDHEAALRMIHSGRLFAGMPSLGSWVTYALGTENQDLPSYVVLSDPGGLPIDGEKNWSSGWLPAVYQGTVFRSGSSPVLNLQSPDGVTPDLRRNQLQFLETLNRRQASRYPENTELTARIANFETAARMQTSVPELLNLSDETAATRELYGLDNPAISEYGERCLTARKLVEKGVRFVGVYLSGQPWDTHSRNAESLKGLCARTDQPSAALVQDLKQRGLLDSTIVIWAGEFGRLPISQGTDGRDHNRHAFSLWIAGGGFRQGCVYGATDPFGYASVENIVNVHDLQATMLASLGLDHSRLTVPYDGRDTSLTDPEVTHARVIPELLR
;
A
#
# COMPACT_ATOMS: atom_id res chain seq x y z
N MET A 1 12.75 78.98 14.43
CA MET A 1 12.36 78.83 13.04
C MET A 1 12.78 77.47 12.57
N GLN A 2 11.80 76.68 12.23
CA GLN A 2 11.77 75.53 11.32
C GLN A 2 12.80 74.40 11.43
N SER A 3 12.35 73.25 11.83
CA SER A 3 12.30 72.04 10.90
C SER A 3 11.50 70.94 11.54
N SER A 4 10.29 70.80 11.09
CA SER A 4 9.45 69.61 11.28
C SER A 4 9.62 68.68 10.04
N GLY A 5 9.66 67.38 10.29
CA GLY A 5 9.31 66.43 9.26
C GLY A 5 10.42 65.53 8.76
N ARG A 6 10.47 64.31 9.34
CA ARG A 6 10.85 63.03 8.66
C ARG A 6 10.95 61.89 9.68
N PHE A 7 9.78 61.37 10.09
CA PHE A 7 9.76 60.15 10.93
C PHE A 7 8.57 59.20 10.63
N THR A 8 8.17 59.07 9.38
CA THR A 8 7.02 58.19 9.07
C THR A 8 7.26 57.10 7.98
N HIS A 9 8.46 57.01 7.40
CA HIS A 9 8.67 56.01 6.30
C HIS A 9 9.60 54.83 6.63
N SER A 10 10.22 54.80 7.81
CA SER A 10 11.22 53.78 8.11
C SER A 10 10.65 52.51 8.80
N MET A 11 9.51 52.58 9.47
CA MET A 11 8.96 51.44 10.21
C MET A 11 8.20 50.42 9.35
N SER A 12 7.62 50.85 8.23
CA SER A 12 6.85 49.96 7.33
C SER A 12 7.76 49.00 6.53
N SER A 13 8.92 49.47 6.07
CA SER A 13 9.83 48.64 5.27
C SER A 13 10.62 47.62 6.10
N ALA A 14 10.96 47.96 7.35
CA ALA A 14 11.66 47.03 8.26
C ALA A 14 10.74 45.86 8.70
N PHE A 15 9.45 46.13 8.91
CA PHE A 15 8.48 45.12 9.32
C PHE A 15 8.15 44.15 8.17
N THR A 16 8.05 44.65 6.94
CA THR A 16 7.82 43.85 5.74
C THR A 16 9.04 42.96 5.40
N GLY A 17 10.25 43.49 5.54
CA GLY A 17 11.50 42.75 5.33
C GLY A 17 11.71 41.66 6.38
N GLN A 18 11.31 41.89 7.63
CA GLN A 18 11.40 40.91 8.71
C GLN A 18 10.41 39.76 8.54
N LEU A 19 9.20 40.03 8.03
CA LEU A 19 8.20 39.03 7.67
C LEU A 19 8.64 38.16 6.49
N GLU A 20 9.28 38.73 5.47
CA GLU A 20 9.84 37.99 4.36
C GLU A 20 11.08 37.15 4.77
N ALA A 21 11.95 37.67 5.61
CA ALA A 21 13.08 36.94 6.16
C ALA A 21 12.63 35.75 7.02
N THR A 22 11.61 35.93 7.87
CA THR A 22 11.08 34.83 8.70
C THR A 22 10.39 33.75 7.88
N ARG A 23 9.69 34.11 6.81
CA ARG A 23 9.08 33.16 5.88
C ARG A 23 10.12 32.39 5.08
N ARG A 24 11.18 33.06 4.64
CA ARG A 24 12.33 32.46 3.94
C ARG A 24 13.14 31.54 4.87
N THR A 25 13.39 31.97 6.09
CA THR A 25 14.09 31.18 7.11
C THR A 25 13.27 29.99 7.55
N PHE A 26 11.96 30.14 7.70
CA PHE A 26 11.04 29.03 8.00
C PHE A 26 11.05 27.97 6.86
N LEU A 27 10.98 28.41 5.61
CA LEU A 27 11.00 27.52 4.45
C LEU A 27 12.40 26.90 4.20
N SER A 28 13.48 27.63 4.49
CA SER A 28 14.86 27.13 4.25
C SER A 28 15.39 26.26 5.38
N SER A 29 15.02 26.50 6.63
CA SER A 29 15.44 25.69 7.78
C SER A 29 14.68 24.38 7.93
N HIS A 30 13.55 24.23 7.24
CA HIS A 30 12.70 23.02 7.25
C HIS A 30 12.67 22.32 5.87
N ALA A 31 13.61 22.67 4.97
CA ALA A 31 13.66 22.20 3.59
C ALA A 31 14.15 20.75 3.41
N GLY A 32 14.31 19.99 4.48
CA GLY A 32 14.53 18.54 4.36
C GLY A 32 13.18 17.81 4.23
N ASN A 33 12.82 17.35 3.07
CA ASN A 33 11.73 16.45 2.67
C ASN A 33 10.28 16.98 2.67
N ALA A 34 9.79 17.76 3.64
CA ALA A 34 8.48 18.41 3.48
C ALA A 34 8.54 19.51 2.41
N GLY A 35 9.69 20.18 2.29
CA GLY A 35 9.97 21.13 1.21
C GLY A 35 10.17 20.48 -0.16
N LEU A 36 10.72 19.27 -0.21
CA LEU A 36 10.89 18.50 -1.46
C LEU A 36 9.56 17.94 -1.97
N LEU A 37 8.67 17.51 -1.10
CA LEU A 37 7.29 17.14 -1.47
C LEU A 37 6.52 18.35 -2.00
N ALA A 38 6.70 19.52 -1.40
CA ALA A 38 6.09 20.76 -1.88
C ALA A 38 6.73 21.25 -3.19
N LEU A 39 8.03 21.03 -3.41
CA LEU A 39 8.73 21.40 -4.63
C LEU A 39 8.44 20.43 -5.78
N ALA A 40 8.32 19.13 -5.49
CA ALA A 40 7.88 18.14 -6.47
C ALA A 40 6.46 18.44 -6.99
N SER A 41 5.55 18.90 -6.12
CA SER A 41 4.21 19.34 -6.55
C SER A 41 4.24 20.66 -7.35
N MET A 42 5.25 21.52 -7.16
CA MET A 42 5.44 22.72 -7.99
C MET A 42 6.03 22.43 -9.37
N LEU A 43 6.87 21.40 -9.47
CA LEU A 43 7.51 20.99 -10.73
C LEU A 43 6.64 20.06 -11.57
N ALA A 44 5.65 19.41 -10.97
CA ALA A 44 4.61 18.63 -11.66
C ALA A 44 3.59 19.48 -12.42
N GLY A 45 3.91 20.72 -12.67
CA GLY A 45 3.41 21.68 -13.62
C GLY A 45 1.94 21.62 -14.03
N GLN A 46 1.29 22.74 -13.86
CA GLN A 46 0.23 23.30 -14.76
C GLN A 46 -0.59 22.28 -15.58
N ARG A 47 -1.47 21.56 -14.93
CA ARG A 47 -2.66 21.01 -15.60
C ARG A 47 -3.86 21.29 -14.69
N SER A 48 -4.68 22.26 -15.12
CA SER A 48 -6.00 22.52 -14.55
C SER A 48 -6.85 21.25 -14.63
N ALA A 49 -6.96 20.53 -13.51
CA ALA A 49 -8.10 19.66 -13.32
C ALA A 49 -9.18 20.51 -12.64
N ASN A 50 -10.29 20.75 -13.32
CA ASN A 50 -11.53 21.21 -12.72
C ASN A 50 -12.05 20.10 -11.79
N ALA A 51 -11.42 19.94 -10.64
CA ALA A 51 -11.95 19.09 -9.59
C ALA A 51 -13.14 19.84 -8.98
N LYS A 52 -14.35 19.35 -9.20
CA LYS A 52 -15.46 19.61 -8.30
C LYS A 52 -14.97 19.33 -6.89
N GLU A 53 -15.28 20.23 -5.95
CA GLU A 53 -14.91 20.14 -4.54
C GLU A 53 -14.95 18.69 -4.05
N GLY A 54 -13.79 18.17 -3.58
CA GLY A 54 -13.66 16.85 -3.00
C GLY A 54 -14.27 16.77 -1.60
N ALA A 55 -15.58 16.98 -1.51
CA ALA A 55 -16.38 16.36 -0.46
C ALA A 55 -16.44 14.87 -0.85
N GLY A 56 -15.95 13.98 0.00
CA GLY A 56 -15.92 12.55 -0.25
C GLY A 56 -17.19 12.09 -0.95
N ALA A 57 -17.05 11.34 -2.04
CA ALA A 57 -18.16 10.96 -2.91
C ALA A 57 -19.25 10.16 -2.19
N GLY A 58 -19.06 9.87 -0.90
CA GLY A 58 -19.95 9.04 -0.10
C GLY A 58 -19.96 7.59 -0.58
N HIS A 59 -20.72 6.75 0.11
CA HIS A 59 -20.87 5.36 -0.31
C HIS A 59 -21.99 5.23 -1.34
N ASP A 60 -21.76 4.48 -2.42
CA ASP A 60 -22.78 4.08 -3.38
C ASP A 60 -23.65 2.92 -2.81
N PHE A 61 -23.04 2.09 -1.93
CA PHE A 61 -23.65 0.95 -1.27
C PHE A 61 -23.35 1.00 0.23
N ALA A 62 -24.04 0.20 1.02
CA ALA A 62 -23.67 -0.02 2.42
C ALA A 62 -22.27 -0.66 2.50
N PRO A 63 -21.28 0.02 3.10
CA PRO A 63 -19.92 -0.50 3.16
C PRO A 63 -19.83 -1.70 4.09
N ARG A 64 -19.02 -2.68 3.72
CA ARG A 64 -18.62 -3.80 4.58
C ARG A 64 -17.27 -3.53 5.23
N ALA A 65 -16.42 -2.76 4.53
CA ALA A 65 -15.12 -2.34 5.01
C ALA A 65 -15.01 -0.82 5.08
N THR A 66 -14.20 -0.34 6.00
CA THR A 66 -13.81 1.06 6.16
C THR A 66 -12.33 1.30 5.92
N SER A 67 -11.51 0.26 6.05
CA SER A 67 -10.05 0.34 5.96
C SER A 67 -9.46 -0.83 5.17
N VAL A 68 -8.25 -0.60 4.64
CA VAL A 68 -7.46 -1.60 3.91
C VAL A 68 -6.05 -1.65 4.47
N ILE A 69 -5.54 -2.87 4.74
CA ILE A 69 -4.12 -3.13 5.00
C ILE A 69 -3.59 -4.03 3.87
N CYS A 70 -2.60 -3.55 3.13
CA CYS A 70 -1.96 -4.30 2.07
C CYS A 70 -0.58 -4.79 2.53
N LEU A 71 -0.44 -6.09 2.76
CA LEU A 71 0.82 -6.78 3.03
C LEU A 71 1.46 -7.17 1.70
N PHE A 72 2.23 -6.27 1.11
CA PHE A 72 2.72 -6.47 -0.24
C PHE A 72 4.04 -7.26 -0.26
N GLN A 73 4.02 -8.40 -0.95
CA GLN A 73 5.09 -9.38 -1.06
C GLN A 73 5.78 -9.25 -2.42
N ASN A 74 6.47 -8.13 -2.62
CA ASN A 74 7.09 -7.80 -3.89
C ASN A 74 8.18 -8.79 -4.32
N GLY A 75 8.15 -9.15 -5.60
CA GLY A 75 9.03 -10.13 -6.21
C GLY A 75 8.31 -11.39 -6.71
N GLY A 76 6.98 -11.48 -6.60
CA GLY A 76 6.20 -12.58 -7.17
C GLY A 76 6.35 -13.92 -6.43
N PRO A 77 5.69 -14.09 -5.27
CA PRO A 77 5.69 -15.36 -4.54
C PRO A 77 5.22 -16.53 -5.38
N SER A 78 5.91 -17.67 -5.27
CA SER A 78 5.58 -18.87 -6.02
C SER A 78 4.28 -19.51 -5.55
N GLN A 79 3.23 -19.39 -6.36
CA GLN A 79 1.90 -19.94 -6.05
C GLN A 79 1.94 -21.46 -5.82
N MET A 80 2.66 -22.20 -6.66
CA MET A 80 2.72 -23.67 -6.62
C MET A 80 3.58 -24.22 -5.47
N ASP A 81 4.44 -23.37 -4.88
CA ASP A 81 5.26 -23.78 -3.74
C ASP A 81 4.62 -23.40 -2.39
N LEU A 82 3.63 -22.47 -2.40
CA LEU A 82 3.05 -21.91 -1.16
C LEU A 82 1.55 -22.22 -1.00
N PHE A 83 0.74 -22.09 -2.07
CA PHE A 83 -0.72 -22.01 -1.97
C PHE A 83 -1.47 -22.99 -2.85
N ASP A 84 -0.85 -23.51 -3.91
CA ASP A 84 -1.54 -24.25 -4.98
C ASP A 84 -0.80 -25.56 -5.29
N PRO A 85 -1.03 -26.63 -4.49
CA PRO A 85 -0.34 -27.91 -4.64
C PRO A 85 -0.61 -28.54 -5.99
N LYS A 86 0.45 -28.95 -6.69
CA LYS A 86 0.41 -29.55 -8.04
C LYS A 86 1.09 -30.92 -8.06
N PRO A 87 0.36 -32.02 -7.92
CA PRO A 87 0.94 -33.37 -7.99
C PRO A 87 1.68 -33.65 -9.29
N GLU A 88 1.25 -33.06 -10.41
CA GLU A 88 1.92 -33.23 -11.71
C GLU A 88 3.33 -32.63 -11.71
N LEU A 89 3.62 -31.60 -10.94
CA LEU A 89 4.99 -31.09 -10.80
C LEU A 89 5.94 -32.14 -10.21
N GLN A 90 5.48 -32.90 -9.23
CA GLN A 90 6.28 -33.99 -8.64
C GLN A 90 6.48 -35.12 -9.62
N ARG A 91 5.43 -35.52 -10.34
CA ARG A 91 5.47 -36.62 -11.35
C ARG A 91 6.41 -36.29 -12.50
N TRP A 92 6.47 -35.03 -12.90
CA TRP A 92 7.28 -34.58 -14.04
C TRP A 92 8.60 -33.93 -13.63
N HIS A 93 8.92 -33.86 -12.35
CA HIS A 93 10.15 -33.26 -11.87
C HIS A 93 11.38 -33.75 -12.62
N GLY A 94 12.20 -32.82 -13.10
CA GLY A 94 13.41 -33.12 -13.87
C GLY A 94 13.18 -33.54 -15.35
N LYS A 95 11.91 -33.60 -15.82
CA LYS A 95 11.56 -33.90 -17.22
C LYS A 95 11.16 -32.64 -17.98
N PRO A 96 11.23 -32.63 -19.32
CA PRO A 96 10.71 -31.55 -20.14
C PRO A 96 9.22 -31.27 -19.86
N TYR A 97 8.82 -30.04 -19.94
CA TYR A 97 7.42 -29.64 -19.75
C TYR A 97 6.54 -30.26 -20.87
N PRO A 98 5.47 -31.01 -20.53
CA PRO A 98 4.74 -31.81 -21.51
C PRO A 98 3.67 -31.06 -22.29
N ALA A 99 3.25 -29.86 -21.84
CA ALA A 99 2.08 -29.15 -22.35
C ALA A 99 2.41 -28.04 -23.38
N GLY A 100 3.54 -28.17 -24.09
CA GLY A 100 3.94 -27.21 -25.12
C GLY A 100 4.89 -26.13 -24.64
N ASP A 101 4.90 -24.99 -25.35
CA ASP A 101 5.78 -23.88 -25.00
C ASP A 101 5.17 -23.02 -23.89
N LEU A 102 6.04 -22.55 -22.99
CA LEU A 102 5.73 -21.60 -21.94
C LEU A 102 6.27 -20.23 -22.33
N GLU A 103 5.52 -19.18 -22.05
CA GLU A 103 6.03 -17.80 -22.07
C GLU A 103 7.04 -17.67 -20.94
N THR A 104 8.28 -17.34 -21.27
CA THR A 104 9.38 -17.17 -20.31
C THR A 104 9.90 -15.72 -20.39
N HIS A 105 10.41 -15.19 -19.30
CA HIS A 105 11.11 -13.92 -19.29
C HIS A 105 12.59 -14.09 -19.70
N PHE A 106 13.19 -15.22 -19.33
CA PHE A 106 14.59 -15.57 -19.63
C PHE A 106 14.72 -16.89 -20.40
N ASP A 107 14.37 -16.90 -21.68
CA ASP A 107 14.38 -18.10 -22.54
C ASP A 107 15.66 -18.93 -22.50
N LYS A 108 16.81 -18.30 -22.44
CA LYS A 108 18.12 -18.99 -22.43
C LYS A 108 18.37 -19.80 -21.16
N GLN A 109 17.59 -19.60 -20.11
CA GLN A 109 17.73 -20.28 -18.82
C GLN A 109 16.59 -21.27 -18.56
N LYS A 110 15.74 -21.51 -19.54
CA LYS A 110 14.60 -22.43 -19.48
C LYS A 110 15.07 -23.86 -19.18
N GLY A 111 14.62 -24.38 -18.06
CA GLY A 111 14.94 -25.75 -17.60
C GLY A 111 13.76 -26.68 -17.70
N ASN A 112 13.85 -27.78 -16.97
CA ASN A 112 12.81 -28.82 -16.87
C ASN A 112 11.75 -28.47 -15.80
N VAL A 113 10.67 -29.24 -15.73
CA VAL A 113 9.67 -29.15 -14.68
C VAL A 113 10.34 -29.22 -13.31
N LEU A 114 10.04 -28.24 -12.44
CA LEU A 114 10.56 -28.15 -11.08
C LEU A 114 9.44 -28.49 -10.09
N GLY A 115 9.51 -29.67 -9.46
CA GLY A 115 8.60 -30.03 -8.37
C GLY A 115 8.80 -29.14 -7.15
N SER A 116 7.74 -28.91 -6.38
CA SER A 116 7.88 -28.20 -5.11
C SER A 116 8.68 -29.05 -4.12
N PRO A 117 9.68 -28.49 -3.42
CA PRO A 117 10.44 -29.26 -2.43
C PRO A 117 9.69 -29.40 -1.10
N TYR A 118 8.53 -28.76 -0.96
CA TYR A 118 7.77 -28.67 0.27
C TYR A 118 6.51 -29.51 0.24
N LYS A 119 6.06 -29.91 1.44
CA LYS A 119 4.80 -30.62 1.63
C LYS A 119 3.66 -29.65 1.83
N PHE A 120 2.48 -30.07 1.39
CA PHE A 120 1.22 -29.39 1.65
C PHE A 120 0.42 -30.18 2.68
N GLN A 121 -0.30 -29.43 3.52
CA GLN A 121 -1.19 -30.02 4.52
C GLN A 121 -2.47 -29.19 4.62
N LYS A 122 -3.52 -29.79 5.14
CA LYS A 122 -4.82 -29.15 5.34
C LYS A 122 -4.85 -28.44 6.67
N PHE A 123 -5.40 -27.22 6.66
CA PHE A 123 -5.55 -26.36 7.83
C PHE A 123 -7.00 -25.93 8.00
N GLY A 124 -7.38 -25.66 9.26
CA GLY A 124 -8.70 -25.21 9.65
C GLY A 124 -9.81 -26.19 9.37
N ASP A 125 -11.02 -25.80 9.70
CA ASP A 125 -12.26 -26.56 9.39
C ASP A 125 -12.55 -26.52 7.87
N SER A 126 -12.11 -25.48 7.18
CA SER A 126 -12.20 -25.34 5.72
C SER A 126 -11.37 -26.38 4.97
N GLY A 127 -10.37 -27.00 5.61
CA GLY A 127 -9.45 -27.94 4.98
C GLY A 127 -8.57 -27.30 3.92
N MET A 128 -8.27 -26.02 4.03
CA MET A 128 -7.44 -25.27 3.09
C MET A 128 -6.03 -25.86 3.03
N GLU A 129 -5.57 -26.20 1.82
CA GLU A 129 -4.24 -26.76 1.61
C GLU A 129 -3.21 -25.65 1.45
N LEU A 130 -2.23 -25.60 2.37
CA LEU A 130 -1.11 -24.66 2.37
C LEU A 130 0.20 -25.40 2.57
N CYS A 131 1.29 -24.78 2.13
CA CYS A 131 2.64 -25.27 2.31
C CYS A 131 3.03 -25.35 3.80
N GLU A 132 3.83 -26.36 4.17
CA GLU A 132 4.36 -26.52 5.53
C GLU A 132 5.19 -25.33 6.05
N LEU A 133 5.62 -24.41 5.17
CA LEU A 133 6.30 -23.19 5.52
C LEU A 133 5.36 -22.09 6.05
N LEU A 134 4.04 -22.29 6.00
CA LEU A 134 3.02 -21.33 6.36
C LEU A 134 2.14 -21.81 7.53
N PRO A 135 2.72 -22.27 8.67
CA PRO A 135 1.93 -22.78 9.79
C PRO A 135 1.06 -21.71 10.45
N HIS A 136 1.52 -20.47 10.50
CA HIS A 136 0.75 -19.38 11.08
C HIS A 136 -0.37 -18.90 10.16
N THR A 137 -0.12 -18.74 8.85
CA THR A 137 -1.19 -18.54 7.86
C THR A 137 -2.20 -19.69 7.91
N GLY A 138 -1.72 -20.93 8.11
CA GLY A 138 -2.58 -22.10 8.35
C GLY A 138 -3.50 -21.93 9.57
N SER A 139 -3.04 -21.31 10.65
CA SER A 139 -3.86 -21.07 11.84
C SER A 139 -5.02 -20.08 11.63
N ILE A 140 -4.98 -19.30 10.55
CA ILE A 140 -6.04 -18.38 10.13
C ILE A 140 -6.76 -18.84 8.86
N ALA A 141 -6.60 -20.10 8.45
CA ALA A 141 -7.18 -20.62 7.20
C ALA A 141 -8.69 -20.38 7.09
N ASP A 142 -9.39 -20.49 8.21
CA ASP A 142 -10.84 -20.27 8.26
C ASP A 142 -11.28 -18.79 8.24
N GLU A 143 -10.31 -17.85 8.33
CA GLU A 143 -10.57 -16.41 8.27
C GLU A 143 -10.25 -15.80 6.90
N ILE A 144 -9.58 -16.54 6.02
CA ILE A 144 -9.10 -16.01 4.74
C ILE A 144 -9.89 -16.58 3.56
N THR A 145 -9.93 -15.79 2.49
CA THR A 145 -10.23 -16.23 1.12
C THR A 145 -8.91 -16.37 0.38
N LEU A 146 -8.58 -17.58 -0.06
CA LEU A 146 -7.43 -17.85 -0.91
C LEU A 146 -7.87 -17.83 -2.38
N ILE A 147 -7.37 -16.90 -3.18
CA ILE A 147 -7.60 -16.82 -4.61
C ILE A 147 -6.40 -17.43 -5.33
N ARG A 148 -6.64 -18.56 -6.03
CA ARG A 148 -5.59 -19.31 -6.79
C ARG A 148 -5.52 -18.92 -8.26
N SER A 149 -6.49 -18.17 -8.75
CA SER A 149 -6.71 -17.90 -10.18
C SER A 149 -6.45 -16.47 -10.59
N MET A 150 -5.58 -15.78 -9.89
CA MET A 150 -5.18 -14.43 -10.27
C MET A 150 -4.39 -14.41 -11.58
N LYS A 151 -4.59 -13.35 -12.37
CA LYS A 151 -3.86 -13.10 -13.62
C LYS A 151 -3.49 -11.63 -13.72
N THR A 152 -2.29 -11.34 -14.27
CA THR A 152 -1.81 -9.96 -14.48
C THR A 152 -1.39 -9.70 -15.92
N GLY A 153 -1.05 -8.46 -16.24
CA GLY A 153 -0.77 -8.03 -17.62
C GLY A 153 0.71 -8.08 -18.04
N SER A 154 1.64 -8.32 -17.11
CA SER A 154 3.08 -8.25 -17.39
C SER A 154 3.88 -9.29 -16.62
N VAL A 155 5.02 -9.69 -17.17
CA VAL A 155 6.08 -10.47 -16.51
C VAL A 155 7.23 -9.57 -16.01
N ASP A 156 7.19 -8.28 -16.30
CA ASP A 156 8.14 -7.29 -15.81
C ASP A 156 7.66 -6.74 -14.46
N HIS A 157 8.56 -6.68 -13.47
CA HIS A 157 8.20 -6.31 -12.10
C HIS A 157 7.59 -4.91 -12.02
N GLU A 158 8.24 -3.89 -12.61
CA GLU A 158 7.75 -2.51 -12.48
C GLU A 158 6.38 -2.35 -13.14
N ALA A 159 6.16 -2.97 -14.30
CA ALA A 159 4.88 -2.91 -14.99
C ALA A 159 3.79 -3.69 -14.24
N ALA A 160 4.11 -4.86 -13.70
CA ALA A 160 3.17 -5.67 -12.92
C ALA A 160 2.84 -5.02 -11.56
N LEU A 161 3.83 -4.38 -10.90
CA LEU A 161 3.60 -3.57 -9.70
C LEU A 161 2.66 -2.40 -9.97
N ARG A 162 2.88 -1.68 -11.07
CA ARG A 162 1.95 -0.61 -11.47
C ARG A 162 0.55 -1.16 -11.74
N MET A 163 0.44 -2.32 -12.41
CA MET A 163 -0.84 -2.98 -12.66
C MET A 163 -1.59 -3.29 -11.36
N ILE A 164 -0.94 -3.96 -10.39
CA ILE A 164 -1.62 -4.35 -9.15
C ILE A 164 -2.00 -3.13 -8.29
N HIS A 165 -1.17 -2.07 -8.32
CA HIS A 165 -1.44 -0.87 -7.53
C HIS A 165 -2.35 0.15 -8.21
N SER A 166 -2.26 0.35 -9.52
CA SER A 166 -2.98 1.43 -10.22
C SER A 166 -3.88 0.97 -11.39
N GLY A 167 -3.96 -0.34 -11.65
CA GLY A 167 -4.71 -0.88 -12.79
C GLY A 167 -4.08 -0.55 -14.15
N ARG A 168 -2.83 -0.09 -14.20
CA ARG A 168 -2.14 0.26 -15.45
C ARG A 168 -0.69 -0.24 -15.44
N LEU A 169 -0.16 -0.54 -16.62
CA LEU A 169 1.22 -0.99 -16.80
C LEU A 169 2.25 0.16 -16.78
N PHE A 170 1.80 1.39 -16.93
CA PHE A 170 2.65 2.58 -17.02
C PHE A 170 2.49 3.48 -15.79
N ALA A 171 3.53 4.27 -15.50
CA ALA A 171 3.57 5.18 -14.36
C ALA A 171 2.69 6.44 -14.57
N GLY A 172 2.44 7.18 -13.49
CA GLY A 172 1.72 8.44 -13.51
C GLY A 172 0.23 8.32 -13.18
N MET A 173 -0.22 7.09 -12.89
CA MET A 173 -1.61 6.82 -12.49
C MET A 173 -1.77 6.76 -10.97
N PRO A 174 -2.95 7.16 -10.45
CA PRO A 174 -3.23 7.05 -9.03
C PRO A 174 -3.31 5.60 -8.58
N SER A 175 -2.72 5.30 -7.43
CA SER A 175 -2.82 3.98 -6.81
C SER A 175 -4.20 3.71 -6.21
N LEU A 176 -4.53 2.43 -5.97
CA LEU A 176 -5.75 2.01 -5.28
C LEU A 176 -5.93 2.76 -3.95
N GLY A 177 -4.85 2.90 -3.15
CA GLY A 177 -4.89 3.65 -1.90
C GLY A 177 -5.26 5.12 -2.12
N SER A 178 -4.74 5.74 -3.18
CA SER A 178 -5.10 7.12 -3.55
C SER A 178 -6.56 7.23 -4.00
N TRP A 179 -7.07 6.28 -4.76
CA TRP A 179 -8.49 6.25 -5.15
C TRP A 179 -9.42 6.06 -3.95
N VAL A 180 -9.08 5.14 -3.04
CA VAL A 180 -9.87 4.89 -1.82
C VAL A 180 -9.93 6.14 -0.95
N THR A 181 -8.79 6.79 -0.73
CA THR A 181 -8.73 8.00 0.09
C THR A 181 -9.34 9.22 -0.59
N TYR A 182 -9.28 9.31 -1.91
CA TYR A 182 -10.00 10.32 -2.68
C TYR A 182 -11.51 10.18 -2.54
N ALA A 183 -12.03 8.94 -2.65
CA ALA A 183 -13.46 8.68 -2.59
C ALA A 183 -14.04 8.82 -1.17
N LEU A 184 -13.34 8.33 -0.15
CA LEU A 184 -13.86 8.19 1.21
C LEU A 184 -13.33 9.25 2.19
N GLY A 185 -12.26 9.96 1.83
CA GLY A 185 -11.61 10.89 2.75
C GLY A 185 -10.95 10.19 3.95
N THR A 186 -10.86 10.91 5.06
CA THR A 186 -10.28 10.40 6.31
C THR A 186 -11.28 10.43 7.46
N GLU A 187 -11.22 9.45 8.34
CA GLU A 187 -11.95 9.46 9.63
C GLU A 187 -11.09 10.09 10.74
N ASN A 188 -9.79 10.22 10.51
CA ASN A 188 -8.85 10.80 11.45
C ASN A 188 -8.26 12.10 10.90
N GLN A 189 -8.37 13.19 11.67
CA GLN A 189 -7.83 14.51 11.29
C GLN A 189 -6.34 14.65 11.62
N ASP A 190 -5.77 13.78 12.46
CA ASP A 190 -4.42 13.91 13.00
C ASP A 190 -3.39 13.01 12.28
N LEU A 191 -3.85 12.13 11.40
CA LEU A 191 -3.03 11.20 10.63
C LEU A 191 -3.35 11.28 9.14
N PRO A 192 -2.39 10.97 8.26
CA PRO A 192 -2.67 10.81 6.83
C PRO A 192 -3.70 9.70 6.60
N SER A 193 -4.58 9.89 5.64
CA SER A 193 -5.56 8.86 5.25
C SER A 193 -4.91 7.63 4.58
N TYR A 194 -3.73 7.81 3.99
CA TYR A 194 -2.92 6.76 3.36
C TYR A 194 -1.50 6.75 3.92
N VAL A 195 -1.13 5.68 4.60
CA VAL A 195 0.19 5.47 5.22
C VAL A 195 0.91 4.31 4.54
N VAL A 196 2.20 4.47 4.33
CA VAL A 196 3.10 3.44 3.79
C VAL A 196 4.17 3.12 4.81
N LEU A 197 4.23 1.87 5.25
CA LEU A 197 5.23 1.36 6.18
C LEU A 197 6.37 0.73 5.37
N SER A 198 7.49 1.45 5.27
CA SER A 198 8.65 1.02 4.50
C SER A 198 9.56 0.07 5.30
N ASP A 199 10.19 -0.85 4.58
CA ASP A 199 11.22 -1.74 5.15
C ASP A 199 12.48 -0.92 5.53
N PRO A 200 13.15 -1.23 6.66
CA PRO A 200 14.44 -0.59 7.01
C PRO A 200 15.52 -0.79 5.94
N GLY A 201 15.47 -1.90 5.20
CA GLY A 201 16.38 -2.20 4.10
C GLY A 201 16.23 -1.30 2.88
N GLY A 202 15.16 -0.50 2.80
CA GLY A 202 14.92 0.44 1.70
C GLY A 202 13.55 0.34 1.06
N LEU A 203 13.41 0.95 -0.11
CA LEU A 203 12.16 0.96 -0.86
C LEU A 203 11.99 -0.34 -1.68
N PRO A 204 10.74 -0.73 -1.98
CA PRO A 204 10.48 -1.76 -2.98
C PRO A 204 10.94 -1.30 -4.37
N ILE A 205 11.03 -2.23 -5.31
CA ILE A 205 11.23 -1.86 -6.72
C ILE A 205 10.10 -0.92 -7.18
N ASP A 206 10.39 -0.06 -8.14
CA ASP A 206 9.54 1.06 -8.61
C ASP A 206 9.27 2.16 -7.55
N GLY A 207 9.71 1.98 -6.30
CA GLY A 207 9.74 2.98 -5.24
C GLY A 207 8.39 3.64 -4.98
N GLU A 208 8.38 4.98 -4.93
CA GLU A 208 7.19 5.76 -4.58
C GLU A 208 6.06 5.68 -5.60
N LYS A 209 6.30 5.16 -6.82
CA LYS A 209 5.25 5.00 -7.83
C LYS A 209 4.18 3.99 -7.38
N ASN A 210 4.52 3.05 -6.49
CA ASN A 210 3.58 2.08 -5.94
C ASN A 210 2.44 2.72 -5.12
N TRP A 211 2.67 3.92 -4.57
CA TRP A 211 1.67 4.65 -3.75
C TRP A 211 1.46 6.09 -4.21
N SER A 212 1.72 6.33 -5.49
CA SER A 212 1.56 7.64 -6.10
C SER A 212 0.10 8.05 -6.17
N SER A 213 -0.17 9.35 -5.95
CA SER A 213 -1.46 9.97 -6.27
C SER A 213 -1.65 10.18 -7.78
N GLY A 214 -0.60 9.99 -8.59
CA GLY A 214 -0.65 10.25 -10.01
C GLY A 214 -1.08 11.70 -10.29
N TRP A 215 -2.16 11.83 -11.04
CA TRP A 215 -2.78 13.11 -11.36
C TRP A 215 -3.87 13.55 -10.36
N LEU A 216 -4.23 12.71 -9.38
CA LEU A 216 -5.04 13.15 -8.25
C LEU A 216 -4.25 14.12 -7.36
N PRO A 217 -4.93 15.00 -6.59
CA PRO A 217 -4.25 15.89 -5.67
C PRO A 217 -3.27 15.16 -4.75
N ALA A 218 -2.11 15.77 -4.50
CA ALA A 218 -1.02 15.17 -3.71
C ALA A 218 -1.40 14.81 -2.26
N VAL A 219 -2.51 15.32 -1.74
CA VAL A 219 -3.05 14.96 -0.41
C VAL A 219 -3.46 13.49 -0.32
N TYR A 220 -3.71 12.84 -1.46
CA TYR A 220 -4.10 11.43 -1.53
C TYR A 220 -2.91 10.48 -1.77
N GLN A 221 -1.69 11.01 -1.86
CA GLN A 221 -0.48 10.19 -1.97
C GLN A 221 -0.16 9.51 -0.65
N GLY A 222 0.34 8.27 -0.72
CA GLY A 222 0.79 7.54 0.45
C GLY A 222 1.93 8.26 1.18
N THR A 223 1.76 8.51 2.47
CA THR A 223 2.77 9.10 3.34
C THR A 223 3.64 8.03 3.95
N VAL A 224 4.96 8.08 3.66
CA VAL A 224 5.90 7.06 4.10
C VAL A 224 6.27 7.24 5.57
N PHE A 225 6.02 6.20 6.36
CA PHE A 225 6.54 6.04 7.71
C PHE A 225 7.71 5.04 7.66
N ARG A 226 8.85 5.47 8.15
CA ARG A 226 10.08 4.66 8.22
C ARG A 226 10.13 3.86 9.50
N SER A 227 10.80 2.74 9.48
CA SER A 227 11.14 2.03 10.70
C SER A 227 12.17 2.81 11.53
N GLY A 228 12.17 2.62 12.84
CA GLY A 228 13.13 3.22 13.77
C GLY A 228 12.64 4.48 14.48
N SER A 229 13.57 5.20 15.14
CA SER A 229 13.26 6.30 16.05
C SER A 229 12.78 7.59 15.38
N SER A 230 12.90 7.71 14.07
CA SER A 230 12.44 8.88 13.29
C SER A 230 11.54 8.44 12.13
N PRO A 231 10.33 7.96 12.41
CA PRO A 231 9.44 7.37 11.42
C PRO A 231 8.96 8.37 10.36
N VAL A 232 8.81 9.62 10.76
CA VAL A 232 8.53 10.73 9.85
C VAL A 232 9.61 11.78 10.04
N LEU A 233 10.24 12.22 8.96
CA LEU A 233 11.30 13.21 9.02
C LEU A 233 10.76 14.56 9.54
N ASN A 234 11.60 15.24 10.33
CA ASN A 234 11.29 16.57 10.89
C ASN A 234 9.99 16.61 11.74
N LEU A 235 9.60 15.49 12.32
CA LEU A 235 8.44 15.42 13.20
C LEU A 235 8.69 16.19 14.51
N GLN A 236 9.92 16.15 15.03
CA GLN A 236 10.31 16.86 16.24
C GLN A 236 10.58 18.33 15.96
N SER A 237 10.24 19.20 16.92
CA SER A 237 10.61 20.61 16.83
C SER A 237 12.13 20.76 16.89
N PRO A 238 12.71 21.75 16.16
CA PRO A 238 14.14 22.04 16.28
C PRO A 238 14.54 22.45 17.70
N ASP A 239 15.83 22.25 18.03
CA ASP A 239 16.36 22.68 19.32
C ASP A 239 16.09 24.15 19.58
N GLY A 240 15.70 24.47 20.81
CA GLY A 240 15.35 25.83 21.24
C GLY A 240 13.93 26.29 20.89
N VAL A 241 13.13 25.50 20.18
CA VAL A 241 11.71 25.78 19.93
C VAL A 241 10.86 25.11 21.00
N THR A 242 10.36 25.92 21.94
CA THR A 242 9.43 25.41 22.97
C THR A 242 8.08 25.01 22.38
N PRO A 243 7.31 24.10 23.03
CA PRO A 243 5.97 23.73 22.58
C PRO A 243 5.03 24.93 22.38
N ASP A 244 5.11 25.94 23.26
CA ASP A 244 4.29 27.15 23.16
C ASP A 244 4.70 28.02 21.97
N LEU A 245 6.00 28.21 21.75
CA LEU A 245 6.51 28.91 20.59
C LEU A 245 6.09 28.20 19.30
N ARG A 246 6.18 26.88 19.27
CA ARG A 246 5.74 26.07 18.12
C ARG A 246 4.26 26.24 17.86
N ARG A 247 3.43 26.17 18.87
CA ARG A 247 1.98 26.38 18.77
C ARG A 247 1.64 27.74 18.18
N ASN A 248 2.28 28.79 18.69
CA ASN A 248 2.09 30.16 18.19
C ASN A 248 2.50 30.32 16.72
N GLN A 249 3.63 29.67 16.32
CA GLN A 249 4.07 29.65 14.92
C GLN A 249 3.06 28.99 14.02
N LEU A 250 2.53 27.83 14.42
CA LEU A 250 1.54 27.07 13.65
C LEU A 250 0.22 27.86 13.51
N GLN A 251 -0.28 28.48 14.58
CA GLN A 251 -1.48 29.34 14.54
C GLN A 251 -1.30 30.55 13.61
N PHE A 252 -0.12 31.15 13.64
CA PHE A 252 0.18 32.25 12.74
C PHE A 252 0.20 31.81 11.27
N LEU A 253 0.82 30.68 10.97
CA LEU A 253 0.82 30.11 9.63
C LEU A 253 -0.58 29.73 9.16
N GLU A 254 -1.40 29.13 10.02
CA GLU A 254 -2.80 28.82 9.72
C GLU A 254 -3.58 30.11 9.33
N THR A 255 -3.39 31.17 10.08
CA THR A 255 -4.02 32.48 9.79
C THR A 255 -3.60 33.01 8.42
N LEU A 256 -2.30 32.93 8.10
CA LEU A 256 -1.78 33.34 6.79
C LEU A 256 -2.33 32.47 5.66
N ASN A 257 -2.37 31.16 5.88
CA ASN A 257 -2.85 30.18 4.91
C ASN A 257 -4.34 30.42 4.60
N ARG A 258 -5.18 30.59 5.61
CA ARG A 258 -6.61 30.91 5.44
C ARG A 258 -6.81 32.23 4.67
N ARG A 259 -6.02 33.25 4.99
CA ARG A 259 -6.06 34.52 4.25
C ARG A 259 -5.63 34.35 2.79
N GLN A 260 -4.67 33.48 2.52
CA GLN A 260 -4.22 33.18 1.15
C GLN A 260 -5.29 32.38 0.40
N ALA A 261 -5.85 31.34 1.00
CA ALA A 261 -6.92 30.53 0.41
C ALA A 261 -8.16 31.37 0.06
N SER A 262 -8.56 32.30 0.96
CA SER A 262 -9.71 33.19 0.69
C SER A 262 -9.51 34.14 -0.50
N ARG A 263 -8.25 34.39 -0.90
CA ARG A 263 -7.94 35.24 -2.08
C ARG A 263 -7.98 34.44 -3.39
N TYR A 264 -7.84 33.12 -3.30
CA TYR A 264 -7.77 32.20 -4.45
C TYR A 264 -8.65 30.98 -4.21
N PRO A 265 -9.98 31.16 -4.07
CA PRO A 265 -10.89 30.07 -3.69
C PRO A 265 -10.93 28.94 -4.72
N GLU A 266 -10.67 29.25 -5.99
CA GLU A 266 -10.64 28.27 -7.08
C GLU A 266 -9.34 27.44 -7.14
N ASN A 267 -8.33 27.77 -6.29
CA ASN A 267 -7.06 27.08 -6.30
C ASN A 267 -7.08 25.89 -5.34
N THR A 268 -7.54 24.73 -5.84
CA THR A 268 -7.65 23.48 -5.09
C THR A 268 -6.29 22.92 -4.65
N GLU A 269 -5.21 23.16 -5.39
CA GLU A 269 -3.85 22.78 -5.00
C GLU A 269 -3.38 23.54 -3.75
N LEU A 270 -3.70 24.83 -3.68
CA LEU A 270 -3.38 25.64 -2.50
C LEU A 270 -4.12 25.10 -1.26
N THR A 271 -5.39 24.76 -1.39
CA THR A 271 -6.21 24.18 -0.32
C THR A 271 -5.65 22.82 0.12
N ALA A 272 -5.34 21.94 -0.82
CA ALA A 272 -4.73 20.64 -0.53
C ALA A 272 -3.36 20.78 0.18
N ARG A 273 -2.54 21.74 -0.25
CA ARG A 273 -1.25 22.04 0.37
C ARG A 273 -1.39 22.54 1.81
N ILE A 274 -2.38 23.41 2.07
CA ILE A 274 -2.70 23.89 3.41
C ILE A 274 -3.10 22.72 4.30
N ALA A 275 -4.01 21.86 3.85
CA ALA A 275 -4.45 20.66 4.57
C ALA A 275 -3.27 19.72 4.90
N ASN A 276 -2.33 19.52 3.97
CA ASN A 276 -1.13 18.74 4.21
C ASN A 276 -0.23 19.33 5.32
N PHE A 277 -0.04 20.65 5.35
CA PHE A 277 0.72 21.31 6.41
C PHE A 277 0.03 21.21 7.77
N GLU A 278 -1.29 21.33 7.81
CA GLU A 278 -2.08 21.19 9.03
C GLU A 278 -2.01 19.76 9.56
N THR A 279 -2.15 18.75 8.68
CA THR A 279 -1.99 17.34 9.05
C THR A 279 -0.58 17.07 9.56
N ALA A 280 0.47 17.54 8.87
CA ALA A 280 1.85 17.40 9.32
C ALA A 280 2.10 18.03 10.70
N ALA A 281 1.46 19.14 10.99
CA ALA A 281 1.55 19.78 12.31
C ALA A 281 0.89 18.92 13.41
N ARG A 282 -0.29 18.34 13.13
CA ARG A 282 -0.99 17.47 14.08
C ARG A 282 -0.25 16.14 14.30
N MET A 283 0.39 15.61 13.25
CA MET A 283 1.23 14.41 13.33
C MET A 283 2.37 14.53 14.34
N GLN A 284 2.87 15.74 14.62
CA GLN A 284 3.95 15.96 15.59
C GLN A 284 3.60 15.44 16.99
N THR A 285 2.32 15.41 17.33
CA THR A 285 1.84 14.89 18.63
C THR A 285 1.35 13.45 18.52
N SER A 286 0.58 13.13 17.48
CA SER A 286 -0.12 11.85 17.37
C SER A 286 0.77 10.68 16.94
N VAL A 287 1.78 10.92 16.09
CA VAL A 287 2.64 9.85 15.55
C VAL A 287 3.57 9.24 16.60
N PRO A 288 4.26 10.01 17.47
CA PRO A 288 5.11 9.42 18.51
C PRO A 288 4.35 8.49 19.46
N GLU A 289 3.13 8.88 19.85
CA GLU A 289 2.25 8.05 20.70
C GLU A 289 1.81 6.78 19.97
N LEU A 290 1.40 6.89 18.71
CA LEU A 290 0.99 5.77 17.89
C LEU A 290 2.10 4.72 17.74
N LEU A 291 3.33 5.18 17.48
CA LEU A 291 4.48 4.31 17.19
C LEU A 291 5.19 3.81 18.45
N ASN A 292 4.77 4.26 19.63
CA ASN A 292 5.22 3.66 20.87
C ASN A 292 4.62 2.24 21.01
N LEU A 293 5.47 1.22 20.86
CA LEU A 293 5.11 -0.18 21.02
C LEU A 293 5.44 -0.72 22.42
N SER A 294 5.99 0.10 23.32
CA SER A 294 6.35 -0.30 24.67
C SER A 294 5.14 -0.60 25.56
N ASP A 295 3.98 -0.03 25.20
CA ASP A 295 2.73 -0.18 25.94
C ASP A 295 1.93 -1.43 25.53
N GLU A 296 2.40 -2.15 24.49
CA GLU A 296 1.76 -3.39 24.05
C GLU A 296 2.00 -4.53 25.02
N THR A 297 0.99 -5.35 25.22
CA THR A 297 1.06 -6.48 26.17
C THR A 297 2.10 -7.52 25.75
N ALA A 298 2.61 -8.29 26.69
CA ALA A 298 3.53 -9.39 26.39
C ALA A 298 2.91 -10.38 25.38
N ALA A 299 1.61 -10.67 25.51
CA ALA A 299 0.90 -11.55 24.57
C ALA A 299 0.84 -10.96 23.14
N THR A 300 0.61 -9.64 23.01
CA THR A 300 0.65 -8.98 21.69
C THR A 300 2.06 -9.02 21.11
N ARG A 301 3.09 -8.75 21.91
CA ARG A 301 4.49 -8.81 21.48
C ARG A 301 4.88 -10.20 20.98
N GLU A 302 4.50 -11.25 21.72
CA GLU A 302 4.72 -12.65 21.35
C GLU A 302 3.97 -13.01 20.06
N LEU A 303 2.70 -12.61 19.94
CA LEU A 303 1.85 -12.86 18.78
C LEU A 303 2.51 -12.35 17.48
N TYR A 304 3.03 -11.10 17.49
CA TYR A 304 3.70 -10.50 16.34
C TYR A 304 5.18 -10.88 16.21
N GLY A 305 5.74 -11.66 17.15
CA GLY A 305 7.13 -12.09 17.14
C GLY A 305 8.14 -10.96 17.40
N LEU A 306 7.76 -9.93 18.18
CA LEU A 306 8.59 -8.73 18.37
C LEU A 306 9.89 -8.99 19.13
N ASP A 307 9.97 -10.08 19.90
CA ASP A 307 11.16 -10.44 20.66
C ASP A 307 12.10 -11.40 19.88
N ASN A 308 11.72 -11.74 18.64
CA ASN A 308 12.56 -12.53 17.72
C ASN A 308 13.19 -11.60 16.66
N PRO A 309 14.52 -11.40 16.68
CA PRO A 309 15.20 -10.49 15.76
C PRO A 309 15.00 -10.81 14.26
N ALA A 310 14.70 -12.07 13.91
CA ALA A 310 14.45 -12.47 12.53
C ALA A 310 13.07 -12.01 12.01
N ILE A 311 12.15 -11.69 12.89
CA ILE A 311 10.73 -11.42 12.60
C ILE A 311 10.35 -9.98 13.00
N SER A 312 10.97 -9.46 14.07
CA SER A 312 10.55 -8.25 14.79
C SER A 312 10.33 -7.04 13.87
N GLU A 313 11.22 -6.79 12.93
CA GLU A 313 11.09 -5.64 12.01
C GLU A 313 9.81 -5.70 11.15
N TYR A 314 9.45 -6.87 10.65
CA TYR A 314 8.20 -7.05 9.91
C TYR A 314 7.00 -7.09 10.86
N GLY A 315 7.16 -7.68 12.03
CA GLY A 315 6.17 -7.72 13.11
C GLY A 315 5.78 -6.33 13.59
N GLU A 316 6.75 -5.45 13.85
CA GLU A 316 6.51 -4.06 14.23
C GLU A 316 5.69 -3.30 13.17
N ARG A 317 5.97 -3.51 11.89
CA ARG A 317 5.21 -2.89 10.80
C ARG A 317 3.78 -3.42 10.71
N CYS A 318 3.57 -4.74 10.88
CA CYS A 318 2.24 -5.34 10.93
C CYS A 318 1.44 -4.81 12.15
N LEU A 319 2.06 -4.74 13.31
CA LEU A 319 1.44 -4.16 14.51
C LEU A 319 1.12 -2.67 14.34
N THR A 320 2.03 -1.91 13.75
CA THR A 320 1.81 -0.50 13.43
C THR A 320 0.64 -0.32 12.46
N ALA A 321 0.51 -1.20 11.44
CA ALA A 321 -0.63 -1.19 10.52
C ALA A 321 -1.96 -1.39 11.26
N ARG A 322 -2.03 -2.30 12.24
CA ARG A 322 -3.20 -2.48 13.10
C ARG A 322 -3.52 -1.20 13.87
N LYS A 323 -2.53 -0.60 14.53
CA LYS A 323 -2.72 0.63 15.30
C LYS A 323 -3.19 1.81 14.42
N LEU A 324 -2.70 1.89 13.20
CA LEU A 324 -3.11 2.91 12.23
C LEU A 324 -4.59 2.79 11.85
N VAL A 325 -5.07 1.58 11.52
CA VAL A 325 -6.50 1.39 11.19
C VAL A 325 -7.39 1.55 12.43
N GLU A 326 -6.93 1.15 13.61
CA GLU A 326 -7.62 1.39 14.89
C GLU A 326 -7.81 2.90 15.16
N LYS A 327 -6.91 3.74 14.65
CA LYS A 327 -6.99 5.22 14.68
C LYS A 327 -7.70 5.82 13.46
N GLY A 328 -8.33 5.02 12.59
CA GLY A 328 -9.13 5.49 11.45
C GLY A 328 -8.34 5.82 10.19
N VAL A 329 -7.12 5.31 10.03
CA VAL A 329 -6.40 5.41 8.75
C VAL A 329 -7.07 4.49 7.72
N ARG A 330 -7.38 5.04 6.53
CA ARG A 330 -8.13 4.34 5.48
C ARG A 330 -7.32 3.26 4.77
N PHE A 331 -6.08 3.57 4.43
CA PHE A 331 -5.25 2.67 3.66
C PHE A 331 -3.84 2.59 4.24
N VAL A 332 -3.36 1.38 4.51
CA VAL A 332 -2.01 1.13 5.00
C VAL A 332 -1.33 0.12 4.07
N GLY A 333 -0.21 0.53 3.47
CA GLY A 333 0.65 -0.37 2.69
C GLY A 333 1.88 -0.79 3.51
N VAL A 334 2.14 -2.08 3.63
CA VAL A 334 3.35 -2.65 4.24
C VAL A 334 4.19 -3.27 3.13
N TYR A 335 5.38 -2.73 2.89
CA TYR A 335 6.24 -3.17 1.78
C TYR A 335 7.54 -3.77 2.30
N LEU A 336 8.10 -4.71 1.55
CA LEU A 336 9.45 -5.24 1.75
C LEU A 336 10.45 -4.46 0.88
N SER A 337 11.73 -4.45 1.27
CA SER A 337 12.80 -3.83 0.49
C SER A 337 13.09 -4.61 -0.79
N GLY A 338 13.34 -3.91 -1.89
CA GLY A 338 13.66 -4.52 -3.18
C GLY A 338 12.55 -5.42 -3.72
N GLN A 339 12.90 -6.65 -4.06
CA GLN A 339 11.98 -7.70 -4.55
C GLN A 339 12.39 -9.08 -4.00
N PRO A 340 12.26 -9.32 -2.68
CA PRO A 340 12.87 -10.50 -2.05
C PRO A 340 12.25 -11.82 -2.51
N TRP A 341 11.01 -11.83 -3.00
CA TRP A 341 10.35 -13.02 -3.54
C TRP A 341 10.75 -13.33 -4.99
N ASP A 342 11.68 -12.59 -5.57
CA ASP A 342 12.19 -12.81 -6.92
C ASP A 342 13.25 -13.93 -6.94
N THR A 343 12.78 -15.17 -6.93
CA THR A 343 13.59 -16.38 -6.69
C THR A 343 14.11 -17.02 -7.97
N HIS A 344 14.88 -16.28 -8.78
CA HIS A 344 15.53 -16.79 -10.00
C HIS A 344 16.61 -17.85 -9.74
N SER A 345 17.01 -18.04 -8.50
CA SER A 345 17.91 -19.09 -8.01
C SER A 345 17.61 -19.39 -6.55
N ARG A 346 18.02 -20.55 -6.07
CA ARG A 346 17.83 -20.97 -4.67
C ARG A 346 16.39 -20.78 -4.17
N ASN A 347 15.41 -21.11 -5.03
CA ASN A 347 13.99 -20.87 -4.73
C ASN A 347 13.59 -21.49 -3.38
N ALA A 348 13.96 -22.74 -3.13
CA ALA A 348 13.64 -23.41 -1.88
C ALA A 348 14.19 -22.67 -0.65
N GLU A 349 15.48 -22.38 -0.61
CA GLU A 349 16.11 -21.70 0.51
C GLU A 349 15.52 -20.30 0.74
N SER A 350 15.31 -19.55 -0.34
CA SER A 350 14.73 -18.20 -0.29
C SER A 350 13.31 -18.22 0.26
N LEU A 351 12.45 -19.13 -0.21
CA LEU A 351 11.08 -19.27 0.30
C LEU A 351 11.07 -19.60 1.80
N LYS A 352 11.96 -20.51 2.25
CA LYS A 352 12.07 -20.85 3.67
C LYS A 352 12.40 -19.62 4.53
N GLY A 353 13.37 -18.81 4.11
CA GLY A 353 13.76 -17.60 4.83
C GLY A 353 12.66 -16.53 4.85
N LEU A 354 11.99 -16.34 3.70
CA LEU A 354 10.92 -15.35 3.57
C LEU A 354 9.67 -15.73 4.37
N CYS A 355 9.24 -17.00 4.30
CA CYS A 355 8.12 -17.49 5.10
C CYS A 355 8.44 -17.37 6.61
N ALA A 356 9.64 -17.77 7.04
CA ALA A 356 10.05 -17.62 8.44
C ALA A 356 9.99 -16.18 8.94
N ARG A 357 10.23 -15.18 8.06
CA ARG A 357 10.17 -13.76 8.39
C ARG A 357 8.75 -13.20 8.39
N THR A 358 7.87 -13.64 7.47
CA THR A 358 6.62 -12.96 7.16
C THR A 358 5.36 -13.69 7.60
N ASP A 359 5.40 -15.02 7.77
CA ASP A 359 4.21 -15.83 8.04
C ASP A 359 3.55 -15.47 9.38
N GLN A 360 4.32 -15.52 10.49
CA GLN A 360 3.80 -15.24 11.82
C GLN A 360 3.20 -13.83 11.93
N PRO A 361 3.89 -12.73 11.55
CA PRO A 361 3.33 -11.39 11.71
C PRO A 361 2.13 -11.13 10.82
N SER A 362 2.06 -11.74 9.62
CA SER A 362 0.91 -11.62 8.73
C SER A 362 -0.33 -12.27 9.33
N ALA A 363 -0.20 -13.46 9.90
CA ALA A 363 -1.28 -14.14 10.60
C ALA A 363 -1.67 -13.43 11.91
N ALA A 364 -0.67 -12.95 12.65
CA ALA A 364 -0.88 -12.18 13.88
C ALA A 364 -1.76 -10.95 13.65
N LEU A 365 -1.53 -10.23 12.55
CA LEU A 365 -2.35 -9.07 12.18
C LEU A 365 -3.83 -9.44 12.03
N VAL A 366 -4.13 -10.54 11.34
CA VAL A 366 -5.51 -11.00 11.15
C VAL A 366 -6.15 -11.42 12.49
N GLN A 367 -5.39 -12.16 13.32
CA GLN A 367 -5.85 -12.60 14.63
C GLN A 367 -6.11 -11.43 15.58
N ASP A 368 -5.20 -10.44 15.64
CA ASP A 368 -5.34 -9.26 16.51
C ASP A 368 -6.52 -8.38 16.07
N LEU A 369 -6.68 -8.14 14.76
CA LEU A 369 -7.84 -7.44 14.22
C LEU A 369 -9.15 -8.17 14.56
N LYS A 370 -9.18 -9.51 14.48
CA LYS A 370 -10.35 -10.31 14.85
C LYS A 370 -10.66 -10.19 16.34
N GLN A 371 -9.65 -10.33 17.21
CA GLN A 371 -9.80 -10.21 18.66
C GLN A 371 -10.32 -8.85 19.10
N ARG A 372 -9.98 -7.79 18.35
CA ARG A 372 -10.44 -6.41 18.60
C ARG A 372 -11.78 -6.07 17.94
N GLY A 373 -12.37 -6.97 17.17
CA GLY A 373 -13.59 -6.71 16.41
C GLY A 373 -13.42 -5.76 15.23
N LEU A 374 -12.19 -5.59 14.74
CA LEU A 374 -11.83 -4.72 13.62
C LEU A 374 -11.75 -5.45 12.28
N LEU A 375 -11.65 -6.79 12.28
CA LEU A 375 -11.43 -7.56 11.05
C LEU A 375 -12.62 -7.44 10.10
N ASP A 376 -13.84 -7.44 10.60
CA ASP A 376 -15.04 -7.34 9.75
C ASP A 376 -15.11 -6.03 8.96
N SER A 377 -14.49 -4.96 9.48
CA SER A 377 -14.43 -3.65 8.82
C SER A 377 -13.08 -3.33 8.15
N THR A 378 -12.13 -4.26 8.19
CA THR A 378 -10.79 -4.07 7.62
C THR A 378 -10.48 -5.14 6.59
N ILE A 379 -10.20 -4.75 5.35
CA ILE A 379 -9.64 -5.66 4.34
C ILE A 379 -8.15 -5.82 4.63
N VAL A 380 -7.70 -7.04 4.90
CA VAL A 380 -6.27 -7.39 4.92
C VAL A 380 -5.98 -8.22 3.68
N ILE A 381 -5.09 -7.73 2.81
CA ILE A 381 -4.67 -8.45 1.61
C ILE A 381 -3.17 -8.76 1.66
N TRP A 382 -2.80 -10.03 1.44
CA TRP A 382 -1.45 -10.50 1.22
C TRP A 382 -1.29 -10.84 -0.26
N ALA A 383 -0.48 -10.09 -0.98
CA ALA A 383 -0.39 -10.20 -2.44
C ALA A 383 1.00 -9.86 -2.96
N GLY A 384 1.39 -10.50 -4.06
CA GLY A 384 2.47 -10.05 -4.94
C GLY A 384 1.92 -9.60 -6.29
N GLU A 385 2.83 -9.28 -7.22
CA GLU A 385 2.47 -8.72 -8.54
C GLU A 385 2.22 -9.76 -9.62
N PHE A 386 2.81 -10.98 -9.50
CA PHE A 386 2.63 -12.14 -10.38
C PHE A 386 3.11 -13.42 -9.68
N GLY A 387 3.06 -14.56 -10.39
CA GLY A 387 3.52 -15.86 -9.91
C GLY A 387 4.82 -16.33 -10.54
N ARG A 388 5.06 -17.64 -10.44
CA ARG A 388 6.28 -18.28 -10.95
C ARG A 388 5.95 -19.40 -11.93
N LEU A 389 6.91 -19.70 -12.85
CA LEU A 389 6.76 -20.78 -13.82
C LEU A 389 6.92 -22.16 -13.17
N PRO A 390 6.23 -23.19 -13.73
CA PRO A 390 6.34 -24.57 -13.27
C PRO A 390 7.68 -25.26 -13.62
N ILE A 391 8.51 -24.59 -14.39
CA ILE A 391 9.83 -25.08 -14.81
C ILE A 391 10.93 -24.37 -14.03
N SER A 392 12.12 -24.99 -13.97
CA SER A 392 13.28 -24.34 -13.40
C SER A 392 13.82 -23.23 -14.31
N GLN A 393 14.30 -22.17 -13.68
CA GLN A 393 15.27 -21.26 -14.26
C GLN A 393 16.65 -21.66 -13.72
N GLY A 394 17.58 -21.92 -14.63
CA GLY A 394 18.83 -22.57 -14.22
C GLY A 394 18.57 -23.93 -13.58
N THR A 395 19.12 -24.15 -12.40
CA THR A 395 18.98 -25.45 -11.68
C THR A 395 17.80 -25.49 -10.74
N ASP A 396 17.52 -24.40 -10.01
CA ASP A 396 16.67 -24.42 -8.81
C ASP A 396 15.85 -23.11 -8.59
N GLY A 397 15.93 -22.16 -9.53
CA GLY A 397 15.11 -20.96 -9.54
C GLY A 397 13.82 -21.16 -10.32
N ARG A 398 12.93 -20.17 -10.27
CA ARG A 398 11.71 -20.07 -11.09
C ARG A 398 11.64 -18.72 -11.77
N ASP A 399 11.33 -18.69 -13.06
CA ASP A 399 11.09 -17.50 -13.84
C ASP A 399 9.68 -16.93 -13.60
N HIS A 400 9.40 -15.73 -14.07
CA HIS A 400 8.16 -15.00 -13.89
C HIS A 400 6.98 -15.64 -14.63
N ASN A 401 5.79 -15.56 -14.02
CA ASN A 401 4.55 -16.06 -14.60
C ASN A 401 3.41 -15.06 -14.38
N ARG A 402 2.92 -14.44 -15.47
CA ARG A 402 1.76 -13.56 -15.44
C ARG A 402 0.41 -14.27 -15.56
N HIS A 403 0.41 -15.52 -15.99
CA HIS A 403 -0.81 -16.27 -16.32
C HIS A 403 -1.50 -16.89 -15.10
N ALA A 404 -0.76 -17.02 -13.99
CA ALA A 404 -1.32 -17.49 -12.72
C ALA A 404 -0.50 -17.00 -11.53
N PHE A 405 -1.18 -16.53 -10.49
CA PHE A 405 -0.61 -16.32 -9.15
C PHE A 405 -1.69 -16.44 -8.08
N SER A 406 -1.27 -16.55 -6.83
CA SER A 406 -2.18 -16.66 -5.69
C SER A 406 -1.98 -15.50 -4.74
N LEU A 407 -3.07 -15.11 -4.09
CA LEU A 407 -3.10 -14.16 -2.98
C LEU A 407 -4.16 -14.59 -1.98
N TRP A 408 -4.11 -14.05 -0.77
CA TRP A 408 -5.21 -14.22 0.17
C TRP A 408 -5.73 -12.89 0.72
N ILE A 409 -7.01 -12.88 1.10
CA ILE A 409 -7.69 -11.72 1.66
C ILE A 409 -8.43 -12.17 2.92
N ALA A 410 -8.39 -11.35 3.98
CA ALA A 410 -9.14 -11.53 5.20
C ALA A 410 -10.00 -10.31 5.51
N GLY A 411 -11.13 -10.52 6.16
CA GLY A 411 -12.00 -9.46 6.68
C GLY A 411 -12.73 -8.64 5.62
N GLY A 412 -13.19 -7.45 5.98
CA GLY A 412 -13.82 -6.50 5.06
C GLY A 412 -15.01 -7.07 4.28
N GLY A 413 -15.74 -8.04 4.80
CA GLY A 413 -16.87 -8.69 4.11
C GLY A 413 -16.47 -9.71 3.05
N PHE A 414 -15.19 -10.07 2.91
CA PHE A 414 -14.79 -11.23 2.11
C PHE A 414 -15.21 -12.54 2.75
N ARG A 415 -15.42 -13.59 1.95
CA ARG A 415 -15.79 -14.92 2.43
C ARG A 415 -14.64 -15.50 3.25
N GLN A 416 -15.00 -16.22 4.31
CA GLN A 416 -14.05 -16.87 5.20
C GLN A 416 -13.92 -18.36 4.84
N GLY A 417 -12.74 -18.95 5.05
CA GLY A 417 -12.45 -20.35 4.79
C GLY A 417 -12.69 -20.76 3.33
N CYS A 418 -12.45 -19.86 2.38
CA CYS A 418 -12.78 -20.06 0.97
C CYS A 418 -11.53 -20.18 0.11
N VAL A 419 -11.49 -21.20 -0.78
CA VAL A 419 -10.55 -21.27 -1.88
C VAL A 419 -11.31 -20.98 -3.16
N TYR A 420 -10.87 -19.97 -3.92
CA TYR A 420 -11.54 -19.49 -5.12
C TYR A 420 -10.65 -19.65 -6.36
N GLY A 421 -11.24 -20.24 -7.41
CA GLY A 421 -10.58 -20.47 -8.67
C GLY A 421 -9.53 -21.58 -8.64
N ALA A 422 -9.07 -21.95 -9.82
CA ALA A 422 -8.04 -22.98 -10.00
C ALA A 422 -7.11 -22.65 -11.15
N THR A 423 -5.89 -23.20 -11.08
CA THR A 423 -4.92 -23.22 -12.18
C THR A 423 -4.88 -24.59 -12.84
N ASP A 424 -4.23 -24.67 -14.00
CA ASP A 424 -3.98 -25.93 -14.70
C ASP A 424 -3.19 -26.96 -13.84
N PRO A 425 -3.03 -28.21 -14.29
CA PRO A 425 -2.36 -29.26 -13.51
C PRO A 425 -0.90 -28.95 -13.12
N PHE A 426 -0.27 -27.96 -13.77
CA PHE A 426 1.11 -27.55 -13.49
C PHE A 426 1.20 -26.20 -12.76
N GLY A 427 0.08 -25.45 -12.61
CA GLY A 427 0.07 -24.13 -12.00
C GLY A 427 0.57 -23.01 -12.93
N TYR A 428 0.60 -23.25 -14.24
CA TYR A 428 1.04 -22.26 -15.23
C TYR A 428 -0.02 -21.23 -15.54
N ALA A 429 -1.26 -21.67 -15.79
CA ALA A 429 -2.33 -20.77 -16.18
C ALA A 429 -3.57 -20.91 -15.28
N SER A 430 -4.21 -19.81 -14.97
CA SER A 430 -5.52 -19.79 -14.34
C SER A 430 -6.57 -20.28 -15.33
N VAL A 431 -7.37 -21.31 -14.94
CA VAL A 431 -8.31 -21.99 -15.83
C VAL A 431 -9.76 -21.96 -15.34
N GLU A 432 -9.97 -21.79 -14.06
CA GLU A 432 -11.31 -21.76 -13.46
C GLU A 432 -11.48 -20.48 -12.63
N ASN A 433 -12.63 -19.81 -12.78
CA ASN A 433 -12.96 -18.59 -12.05
C ASN A 433 -11.81 -17.57 -12.05
N ILE A 434 -11.33 -17.24 -13.24
CA ILE A 434 -10.17 -16.35 -13.44
C ILE A 434 -10.47 -14.97 -12.88
N VAL A 435 -9.54 -14.44 -12.09
CA VAL A 435 -9.60 -13.10 -11.50
C VAL A 435 -8.48 -12.23 -12.07
N ASN A 436 -8.85 -11.21 -12.84
CA ASN A 436 -7.89 -10.19 -13.26
C ASN A 436 -7.66 -9.18 -12.13
N VAL A 437 -6.56 -8.45 -12.21
CA VAL A 437 -6.24 -7.40 -11.23
C VAL A 437 -7.39 -6.38 -11.11
N HIS A 438 -8.00 -5.99 -12.24
CA HIS A 438 -9.12 -5.03 -12.24
C HIS A 438 -10.39 -5.59 -11.57
N ASP A 439 -10.65 -6.90 -11.68
CA ASP A 439 -11.77 -7.56 -10.98
C ASP A 439 -11.56 -7.56 -9.47
N LEU A 440 -10.32 -7.81 -9.04
CA LEU A 440 -9.92 -7.71 -7.63
C LEU A 440 -10.13 -6.29 -7.10
N GLN A 441 -9.63 -5.28 -7.83
CA GLN A 441 -9.79 -3.87 -7.46
C GLN A 441 -11.26 -3.46 -7.40
N ALA A 442 -12.08 -3.86 -8.39
CA ALA A 442 -13.52 -3.63 -8.40
C ALA A 442 -14.22 -4.27 -7.19
N THR A 443 -13.83 -5.50 -6.83
CA THR A 443 -14.39 -6.24 -5.69
C THR A 443 -14.01 -5.59 -4.37
N MET A 444 -12.77 -5.11 -4.22
CA MET A 444 -12.32 -4.37 -3.03
C MET A 444 -13.07 -3.04 -2.90
N LEU A 445 -13.24 -2.29 -3.99
CA LEU A 445 -14.02 -1.04 -3.99
C LEU A 445 -15.48 -1.29 -3.61
N ALA A 446 -16.10 -2.35 -4.13
CA ALA A 446 -17.47 -2.72 -3.75
C ALA A 446 -17.59 -3.06 -2.26
N SER A 447 -16.61 -3.76 -1.68
CA SER A 447 -16.56 -4.00 -0.23
C SER A 447 -16.47 -2.70 0.58
N LEU A 448 -15.76 -1.70 0.06
CA LEU A 448 -15.67 -0.35 0.64
C LEU A 448 -16.92 0.51 0.38
N GLY A 449 -17.96 -0.05 -0.25
CA GLY A 449 -19.21 0.66 -0.57
C GLY A 449 -19.11 1.57 -1.80
N LEU A 450 -18.13 1.38 -2.66
CA LEU A 450 -17.87 2.21 -3.84
C LEU A 450 -18.21 1.46 -5.13
N ASP A 451 -18.90 2.12 -6.04
CA ASP A 451 -19.11 1.64 -7.40
C ASP A 451 -17.90 2.00 -8.27
N HIS A 452 -17.10 0.98 -8.63
CA HIS A 452 -15.88 1.15 -9.40
C HIS A 452 -16.11 1.77 -10.78
N SER A 453 -17.32 1.65 -11.34
CA SER A 453 -17.67 2.21 -12.65
C SER A 453 -18.08 3.68 -12.58
N ARG A 454 -18.56 4.13 -11.41
CA ARG A 454 -19.01 5.51 -11.14
C ARG A 454 -17.91 6.37 -10.49
N LEU A 455 -16.94 5.73 -9.86
CA LEU A 455 -15.80 6.41 -9.25
C LEU A 455 -14.85 6.88 -10.36
N THR A 456 -15.17 8.02 -10.97
CA THR A 456 -14.43 8.60 -12.08
C THR A 456 -13.97 10.02 -11.79
N VAL A 457 -12.90 10.43 -12.47
CA VAL A 457 -12.39 11.81 -12.46
C VAL A 457 -12.02 12.19 -13.90
N PRO A 458 -12.42 13.38 -14.37
CA PRO A 458 -12.02 13.88 -15.68
C PRO A 458 -10.49 14.01 -15.77
N TYR A 459 -9.88 13.28 -16.69
CA TYR A 459 -8.45 13.33 -16.96
C TYR A 459 -8.18 13.06 -18.44
N ASP A 460 -7.35 13.89 -19.06
CA ASP A 460 -6.94 13.78 -20.46
C ASP A 460 -8.13 13.65 -21.45
N GLY A 461 -9.20 14.45 -21.18
CA GLY A 461 -10.38 14.56 -22.05
C GLY A 461 -11.41 13.43 -21.89
N ARG A 462 -11.26 12.53 -20.94
CA ARG A 462 -12.23 11.47 -20.61
C ARG A 462 -12.42 11.29 -19.10
N ASP A 463 -13.54 10.71 -18.72
CA ASP A 463 -13.74 10.24 -17.35
C ASP A 463 -12.88 8.98 -17.13
N THR A 464 -11.96 9.08 -16.17
CA THR A 464 -10.99 8.02 -15.89
C THR A 464 -11.26 7.42 -14.52
N SER A 465 -11.23 6.09 -14.41
CA SER A 465 -11.37 5.33 -13.18
C SER A 465 -10.17 4.41 -12.95
N LEU A 466 -10.04 3.86 -11.75
CA LEU A 466 -9.03 2.87 -11.43
C LEU A 466 -9.12 1.64 -12.34
N THR A 467 -10.32 1.12 -12.51
CA THR A 467 -10.57 -0.16 -13.20
C THR A 467 -10.80 -0.01 -14.69
N ASP A 468 -11.24 1.19 -15.18
CA ASP A 468 -11.56 1.46 -16.58
C ASP A 468 -12.45 0.36 -17.23
N PRO A 469 -13.66 0.13 -16.71
CA PRO A 469 -14.46 -1.06 -17.01
C PRO A 469 -14.89 -1.12 -18.48
N GLU A 470 -14.95 0.01 -19.19
CA GLU A 470 -15.26 0.05 -20.63
C GLU A 470 -14.17 -0.64 -21.48
N VAL A 471 -12.90 -0.59 -21.00
CA VAL A 471 -11.75 -1.18 -21.70
C VAL A 471 -11.38 -2.55 -21.12
N THR A 472 -11.39 -2.67 -19.81
CA THR A 472 -10.89 -3.87 -19.10
C THR A 472 -11.97 -4.93 -18.90
N HIS A 473 -13.25 -4.54 -19.04
CA HIS A 473 -14.42 -5.35 -18.69
C HIS A 473 -14.39 -5.81 -17.21
N ALA A 474 -13.78 -5.01 -16.36
CA ALA A 474 -13.69 -5.26 -14.91
C ALA A 474 -15.07 -5.41 -14.29
N ARG A 475 -15.20 -6.39 -13.39
CA ARG A 475 -16.44 -6.69 -12.69
C ARG A 475 -16.17 -7.00 -11.22
N VAL A 476 -17.14 -6.69 -10.40
CA VAL A 476 -17.20 -7.21 -9.03
C VAL A 476 -17.43 -8.72 -9.08
N ILE A 477 -16.77 -9.48 -8.24
CA ILE A 477 -16.93 -10.92 -8.09
C ILE A 477 -17.74 -11.18 -6.79
N PRO A 478 -19.08 -11.33 -6.88
CA PRO A 478 -19.92 -11.47 -5.68
C PRO A 478 -19.61 -12.72 -4.87
N GLU A 479 -19.09 -13.76 -5.53
CA GLU A 479 -18.73 -15.04 -4.92
C GLU A 479 -17.58 -14.90 -3.92
N LEU A 480 -16.79 -13.84 -4.00
CA LEU A 480 -15.73 -13.52 -3.03
C LEU A 480 -16.28 -12.78 -1.80
N LEU A 481 -17.49 -12.25 -1.87
CA LEU A 481 -18.11 -11.44 -0.80
C LEU A 481 -19.18 -12.24 -0.04
N ARG A 482 -19.37 -11.88 1.25
CA ARG A 482 -20.42 -12.46 2.13
C ARG A 482 -21.74 -11.77 1.91
#